data_b97c646e0e5a9e017121dc685e543227
#
_entry.id   b97c646e0e5a9e017121dc685e543227
#
_cell.length_a   1.000
_cell.length_b   1.000
_cell.length_c   1.000
_cell.angle_alpha   90.00
_cell.angle_beta   90.00
_cell.angle_gamma   90.00
#
_symmetry.space_group_name_H-M   'P 1'
#
loop_
_entity.id
_entity.type
_entity.pdbx_description
1 polymer ?
#
loop_
_entity_poly.entity_id
_entity_poly.type
_entity_poly.pdbx_seq_one_letter_code
_entity_poly.pdbx_strand_id
1 'polypeptide(L)'
;MAIQKPDFSHLGYQVNKELGKNRLGGRITHLAEVENSKNQVVIKEFRFADIDTDWSGFKAYEREIDVLKQLNHPRIPSYLTSFETPQGFGLVQEYKNAPSLASENNFTPEQVKQIAISILEILVYLQQRDPQIFHRDIKPENILVDKNLNAYLVDFGFARVSNNEVALSSVASGTPGFIPPEEHFGRDLTEASDLYSLGVTLICLLTGTRSIDVGKLINDEYRFDFKSLPSNIHPQFIEWLRSMVEPNIKNRFANAAVALEALIQIPVILKPKSTEGNILVQSLALLVLFWVGIAGTQGMQKNSVSQVYQQDIVEYQREKIDNLQHRVEQLEKKQSRTNRLLNLFVKNRQQVISLDRLRKDKECNGCDLEKANLDNVQLNNVSLKRAKLVHTNLNNKNLQGSNLEGANLHAARLEDAKLNNANLSNANLAHANLNYADLRGADLRNAKLRFTGFYGADLRGANLEFADLDGIDFSNTKLKGAIMPGGKIHP
;
A
#
# COMPACT_ATOMS: atom_id res chain seq x y z
N MET A 1 15.74 -37.56 -27.31
CA MET A 1 16.08 -36.38 -28.10
C MET A 1 16.47 -35.26 -27.15
N ALA A 2 17.68 -34.73 -27.25
CA ALA A 2 18.06 -33.56 -26.49
C ALA A 2 17.19 -32.38 -26.97
N ILE A 3 16.45 -31.77 -26.04
CA ILE A 3 15.63 -30.58 -26.34
C ILE A 3 16.65 -29.48 -26.68
N GLN A 4 16.69 -29.09 -27.96
CA GLN A 4 17.55 -28.01 -28.42
C GLN A 4 17.11 -26.74 -27.70
N LYS A 5 18.03 -26.08 -26.97
CA LYS A 5 17.74 -24.79 -26.31
C LYS A 5 17.31 -23.79 -27.40
N PRO A 6 16.26 -22.98 -27.17
CA PRO A 6 15.89 -21.95 -28.13
C PRO A 6 17.04 -20.99 -28.31
N ASP A 7 17.34 -20.65 -29.57
CA ASP A 7 18.40 -19.70 -29.93
C ASP A 7 17.78 -18.31 -30.19
N PHE A 8 18.03 -17.38 -29.25
CA PHE A 8 17.65 -15.97 -29.38
C PHE A 8 18.88 -15.05 -29.52
N SER A 9 20.05 -15.61 -29.87
CA SER A 9 21.29 -14.84 -30.02
C SER A 9 21.17 -13.76 -31.10
N HIS A 10 20.43 -14.04 -32.19
CA HIS A 10 20.16 -13.07 -33.25
C HIS A 10 19.35 -11.86 -32.77
N LEU A 11 18.70 -11.95 -31.58
CA LEU A 11 17.97 -10.86 -30.89
C LEU A 11 18.80 -10.27 -29.73
N GLY A 12 20.03 -10.71 -29.54
CA GLY A 12 20.90 -10.24 -28.45
C GLY A 12 20.66 -10.88 -27.11
N TYR A 13 20.06 -12.10 -27.07
CA TYR A 13 19.78 -12.82 -25.82
C TYR A 13 20.40 -14.21 -25.80
N GLN A 14 21.17 -14.52 -24.76
CA GLN A 14 21.70 -15.85 -24.52
C GLN A 14 20.89 -16.58 -23.46
N VAL A 15 20.22 -17.66 -23.82
CA VAL A 15 19.40 -18.47 -22.89
C VAL A 15 20.28 -19.29 -21.96
N ASN A 16 20.18 -19.06 -20.66
CA ASN A 16 20.94 -19.76 -19.63
C ASN A 16 20.23 -21.04 -19.18
N LYS A 17 18.95 -20.93 -18.80
CA LYS A 17 18.15 -22.07 -18.34
C LYS A 17 16.65 -21.86 -18.55
N GLU A 18 15.89 -22.95 -18.58
CA GLU A 18 14.44 -22.97 -18.46
C GLU A 18 14.04 -22.77 -17.00
N LEU A 19 13.14 -21.81 -16.74
CA LEU A 19 12.57 -21.54 -15.43
C LEU A 19 11.25 -22.28 -15.19
N GLY A 20 10.51 -22.58 -16.26
CA GLY A 20 9.25 -23.29 -16.19
C GLY A 20 8.61 -23.51 -17.55
N LYS A 21 7.73 -24.52 -17.63
CA LYS A 21 6.98 -24.86 -18.84
C LYS A 21 5.52 -25.12 -18.47
N ASN A 22 4.60 -24.43 -19.14
CA ASN A 22 3.17 -24.75 -19.10
C ASN A 22 2.80 -25.64 -20.28
N ARG A 23 2.54 -26.92 -20.04
CA ARG A 23 2.25 -27.89 -21.09
C ARG A 23 0.91 -27.65 -21.80
N LEU A 24 -0.06 -27.09 -21.11
CA LEU A 24 -1.42 -26.85 -21.65
C LEU A 24 -1.52 -25.55 -22.44
N GLY A 25 -0.61 -24.59 -22.22
CA GLY A 25 -0.66 -23.26 -22.85
C GLY A 25 0.49 -22.96 -23.80
N GLY A 26 1.35 -23.94 -24.17
CA GLY A 26 2.48 -23.73 -25.09
C GLY A 26 3.48 -22.68 -24.63
N ARG A 27 3.49 -22.32 -23.31
CA ARG A 27 4.36 -21.27 -22.77
C ARG A 27 5.58 -21.87 -22.10
N ILE A 28 6.77 -21.40 -22.48
CA ILE A 28 8.04 -21.74 -21.84
C ILE A 28 8.68 -20.45 -21.32
N THR A 29 9.13 -20.47 -20.09
CA THR A 29 9.79 -19.33 -19.45
C THR A 29 11.29 -19.62 -19.32
N HIS A 30 12.11 -18.72 -19.84
CA HIS A 30 13.56 -18.84 -19.87
C HIS A 30 14.22 -17.72 -19.07
N LEU A 31 15.31 -18.04 -18.36
CA LEU A 31 16.28 -17.05 -17.90
C LEU A 31 17.31 -16.86 -19.00
N ALA A 32 17.52 -15.62 -19.40
CA ALA A 32 18.49 -15.25 -20.41
C ALA A 32 19.35 -14.07 -19.93
N GLU A 33 20.52 -13.92 -20.54
CA GLU A 33 21.39 -12.75 -20.40
C GLU A 33 21.33 -11.91 -21.66
N VAL A 34 21.33 -10.59 -21.47
CA VAL A 34 21.44 -9.64 -22.59
C VAL A 34 22.91 -9.60 -23.03
N GLU A 35 23.17 -9.86 -24.29
CA GLU A 35 24.52 -9.72 -24.87
C GLU A 35 25.07 -8.31 -24.58
N ASN A 36 26.37 -8.23 -24.28
CA ASN A 36 27.10 -6.99 -23.98
C ASN A 36 26.80 -6.31 -22.62
N SER A 37 25.75 -6.65 -21.88
CA SER A 37 25.45 -6.02 -20.58
C SER A 37 25.51 -6.97 -19.40
N LYS A 38 25.45 -8.28 -19.62
CA LYS A 38 25.30 -9.35 -18.61
C LYS A 38 24.06 -9.17 -17.71
N ASN A 39 23.15 -8.30 -18.08
CA ASN A 39 21.88 -8.14 -17.35
C ASN A 39 21.00 -9.36 -17.59
N GLN A 40 20.44 -9.89 -16.52
CA GLN A 40 19.54 -11.03 -16.61
C GLN A 40 18.11 -10.56 -16.89
N VAL A 41 17.44 -11.28 -17.78
CA VAL A 41 16.05 -11.05 -18.18
C VAL A 41 15.27 -12.36 -18.18
N VAL A 42 13.95 -12.26 -18.12
CA VAL A 42 13.04 -13.39 -18.33
C VAL A 42 12.45 -13.27 -19.73
N ILE A 43 12.54 -14.37 -20.50
CA ILE A 43 11.88 -14.49 -21.80
C ILE A 43 10.75 -15.51 -21.65
N LYS A 44 9.51 -15.07 -21.84
CA LYS A 44 8.33 -15.95 -21.94
C LYS A 44 8.06 -16.22 -23.42
N GLU A 45 8.33 -17.43 -23.86
CA GLU A 45 8.09 -17.90 -25.21
C GLU A 45 6.69 -18.55 -25.31
N PHE A 46 5.86 -18.09 -26.22
CA PHE A 46 4.54 -18.61 -26.52
C PHE A 46 4.57 -19.33 -27.86
N ARG A 47 4.41 -20.66 -27.86
CA ARG A 47 4.49 -21.54 -29.06
C ARG A 47 3.10 -21.95 -29.49
N PHE A 48 2.70 -21.58 -30.69
CA PHE A 48 1.39 -21.97 -31.25
C PHE A 48 1.43 -23.33 -31.92
N ALA A 49 2.59 -23.79 -32.38
CA ALA A 49 2.74 -25.07 -33.08
C ALA A 49 2.46 -26.30 -32.19
N ASP A 50 2.48 -26.13 -30.87
CA ASP A 50 2.25 -27.19 -29.88
C ASP A 50 0.79 -27.27 -29.39
N ILE A 51 -0.13 -26.45 -29.93
CA ILE A 51 -1.50 -26.32 -29.45
C ILE A 51 -2.47 -26.52 -30.63
N ASP A 52 -3.37 -27.48 -30.51
CA ASP A 52 -4.53 -27.59 -31.40
C ASP A 52 -5.37 -26.29 -31.31
N THR A 53 -5.19 -25.41 -32.29
CA THR A 53 -6.09 -24.33 -32.74
C THR A 53 -6.79 -23.44 -31.70
N ASP A 54 -6.27 -23.21 -30.50
CA ASP A 54 -6.89 -22.24 -29.57
C ASP A 54 -6.11 -20.92 -29.49
N TRP A 55 -6.73 -19.83 -29.97
CA TRP A 55 -6.24 -18.45 -29.90
C TRP A 55 -6.17 -17.89 -28.46
N SER A 56 -6.54 -18.67 -27.45
CA SER A 56 -6.54 -18.22 -26.05
C SER A 56 -5.13 -17.85 -25.55
N GLY A 57 -4.11 -18.59 -25.99
CA GLY A 57 -2.71 -18.31 -25.65
C GLY A 57 -2.21 -16.98 -26.22
N PHE A 58 -2.59 -16.64 -27.45
CA PHE A 58 -2.25 -15.35 -28.06
C PHE A 58 -2.90 -14.17 -27.34
N LYS A 59 -4.20 -14.27 -27.05
CA LYS A 59 -4.91 -13.25 -26.29
C LYS A 59 -4.35 -13.05 -24.89
N ALA A 60 -3.87 -14.10 -24.24
CA ALA A 60 -3.19 -14.01 -22.94
C ALA A 60 -1.85 -13.28 -23.06
N TYR A 61 -1.08 -13.55 -24.09
CA TYR A 61 0.17 -12.87 -24.40
C TYR A 61 -0.01 -11.37 -24.66
N GLU A 62 -0.92 -10.99 -25.55
CA GLU A 62 -1.23 -9.58 -25.84
C GLU A 62 -1.67 -8.85 -24.55
N ARG A 63 -2.57 -9.46 -23.80
CA ARG A 63 -3.04 -8.91 -22.52
C ARG A 63 -1.92 -8.69 -21.51
N GLU A 64 -1.01 -9.67 -21.36
CA GLU A 64 0.12 -9.55 -20.45
C GLU A 64 1.02 -8.36 -20.83
N ILE A 65 1.31 -8.19 -22.12
CA ILE A 65 2.06 -7.05 -22.63
C ILE A 65 1.36 -5.73 -22.36
N ASP A 66 0.07 -5.62 -22.68
CA ASP A 66 -0.70 -4.41 -22.54
C ASP A 66 -0.81 -3.97 -21.07
N VAL A 67 -0.98 -4.93 -20.17
CA VAL A 67 -1.00 -4.67 -18.74
C VAL A 67 0.38 -4.26 -18.22
N LEU A 68 1.44 -5.01 -18.56
CA LEU A 68 2.78 -4.71 -18.07
C LEU A 68 3.31 -3.36 -18.57
N LYS A 69 2.96 -2.92 -19.77
CA LYS A 69 3.30 -1.59 -20.30
C LYS A 69 2.69 -0.43 -19.49
N GLN A 70 1.57 -0.68 -18.81
CA GLN A 70 0.88 0.31 -17.97
C GLN A 70 1.37 0.33 -16.52
N LEU A 71 2.17 -0.67 -16.11
CA LEU A 71 2.61 -0.85 -14.74
C LEU A 71 4.03 -0.32 -14.53
N ASN A 72 4.21 0.45 -13.46
CA ASN A 72 5.52 0.88 -12.99
C ASN A 72 5.57 0.72 -11.47
N HIS A 73 6.05 -0.43 -11.01
CA HIS A 73 6.13 -0.76 -9.60
C HIS A 73 7.35 -1.62 -9.31
N PRO A 74 8.18 -1.33 -8.28
CA PRO A 74 9.46 -2.02 -8.06
C PRO A 74 9.33 -3.53 -7.79
N ARG A 75 8.15 -3.99 -7.41
CA ARG A 75 7.86 -5.41 -7.10
C ARG A 75 6.97 -6.10 -8.16
N ILE A 76 6.83 -5.49 -9.33
CA ILE A 76 6.27 -6.09 -10.53
C ILE A 76 7.35 -6.06 -11.61
N PRO A 77 7.62 -7.15 -12.34
CA PRO A 77 8.60 -7.13 -13.44
C PRO A 77 8.21 -6.10 -14.50
N SER A 78 9.15 -5.24 -14.88
CA SER A 78 8.94 -4.27 -15.95
C SER A 78 8.92 -4.97 -17.31
N TYR A 79 8.03 -4.55 -18.21
CA TYR A 79 8.08 -4.90 -19.63
C TYR A 79 9.34 -4.28 -20.25
N LEU A 80 10.11 -5.06 -21.00
CA LEU A 80 11.31 -4.59 -21.71
C LEU A 80 11.07 -4.52 -23.21
N THR A 81 10.70 -5.65 -23.83
CA THR A 81 10.40 -5.74 -25.26
C THR A 81 9.58 -6.99 -25.56
N SER A 82 9.15 -7.12 -26.82
CA SER A 82 8.52 -8.33 -27.36
C SER A 82 8.97 -8.55 -28.80
N PHE A 83 8.96 -9.79 -29.25
CA PHE A 83 9.40 -10.18 -30.59
C PHE A 83 8.61 -11.37 -31.10
N GLU A 84 8.61 -11.55 -32.42
CA GLU A 84 8.04 -12.72 -33.09
C GLU A 84 9.10 -13.80 -33.28
N THR A 85 8.67 -15.07 -33.24
CA THR A 85 9.48 -16.23 -33.56
C THR A 85 8.77 -17.06 -34.60
N PRO A 86 9.49 -17.97 -35.37
CA PRO A 86 8.84 -18.85 -36.31
C PRO A 86 7.76 -19.77 -35.69
N GLN A 87 7.82 -20.01 -34.38
CA GLN A 87 6.88 -20.86 -33.65
C GLN A 87 5.84 -20.08 -32.83
N GLY A 88 5.96 -18.73 -32.72
CA GLY A 88 5.06 -17.94 -31.90
C GLY A 88 5.61 -16.57 -31.53
N PHE A 89 5.58 -16.21 -30.26
CA PHE A 89 5.98 -14.90 -29.78
C PHE A 89 6.83 -14.99 -28.51
N GLY A 90 7.69 -14.00 -28.30
CA GLY A 90 8.51 -13.83 -27.10
C GLY A 90 8.21 -12.52 -26.39
N LEU A 91 7.96 -12.58 -25.08
CA LEU A 91 7.86 -11.44 -24.16
C LEU A 91 9.12 -11.39 -23.31
N VAL A 92 9.84 -10.27 -23.32
CA VAL A 92 11.01 -10.03 -22.46
C VAL A 92 10.62 -9.09 -21.34
N GLN A 93 10.91 -9.51 -20.13
CA GLN A 93 10.64 -8.73 -18.92
C GLN A 93 11.82 -8.77 -17.95
N GLU A 94 11.83 -7.84 -17.00
CA GLU A 94 12.81 -7.77 -15.94
C GLU A 94 12.88 -9.09 -15.14
N TYR A 95 14.09 -9.54 -14.83
CA TYR A 95 14.28 -10.68 -13.94
C TYR A 95 14.29 -10.23 -12.48
N LYS A 96 13.41 -10.81 -11.67
CA LYS A 96 13.43 -10.66 -10.20
C LYS A 96 14.16 -11.87 -9.61
N ASN A 97 15.35 -11.65 -9.05
CA ASN A 97 16.18 -12.71 -8.48
C ASN A 97 15.64 -13.17 -7.12
N ALA A 98 14.55 -13.89 -7.15
CA ALA A 98 13.88 -14.43 -5.99
C ALA A 98 13.20 -15.76 -6.34
N PRO A 99 13.19 -16.78 -5.45
CA PRO A 99 12.48 -18.03 -5.67
C PRO A 99 10.97 -17.83 -5.60
N SER A 100 10.24 -18.74 -6.27
CA SER A 100 8.78 -18.81 -6.14
C SER A 100 8.39 -19.39 -4.79
N LEU A 101 7.28 -18.91 -4.19
CA LEU A 101 6.68 -19.48 -2.99
C LEU A 101 6.33 -20.96 -3.13
N ALA A 102 6.07 -21.44 -4.35
CA ALA A 102 5.82 -22.85 -4.62
C ALA A 102 7.08 -23.73 -4.45
N SER A 103 8.27 -23.17 -4.50
CA SER A 103 9.54 -23.88 -4.31
C SER A 103 10.01 -23.97 -2.87
N GLU A 104 9.46 -23.14 -1.97
CA GLU A 104 9.79 -23.07 -0.55
C GLU A 104 8.54 -23.36 0.30
N ASN A 105 8.61 -24.38 1.18
CA ASN A 105 7.43 -24.86 1.90
C ASN A 105 7.43 -24.57 3.42
N ASN A 106 8.44 -23.85 3.94
CA ASN A 106 8.60 -23.67 5.39
C ASN A 106 8.67 -22.19 5.78
N PHE A 107 7.53 -21.52 5.80
CA PHE A 107 7.42 -20.16 6.32
C PHE A 107 6.82 -20.18 7.73
N THR A 108 7.41 -19.38 8.64
CA THR A 108 6.76 -19.14 9.94
C THR A 108 5.50 -18.27 9.74
N PRO A 109 4.52 -18.34 10.66
CA PRO A 109 3.33 -17.49 10.56
C PRO A 109 3.65 -15.99 10.44
N GLU A 110 4.71 -15.51 11.11
CA GLU A 110 5.17 -14.12 11.02
C GLU A 110 5.72 -13.79 9.63
N GLN A 111 6.46 -14.71 9.00
CA GLN A 111 6.94 -14.56 7.63
C GLN A 111 5.76 -14.52 6.65
N VAL A 112 4.76 -15.38 6.85
CA VAL A 112 3.53 -15.37 6.04
C VAL A 112 2.79 -14.02 6.17
N LYS A 113 2.72 -13.45 7.39
CA LYS A 113 2.18 -12.09 7.56
C LYS A 113 2.98 -11.04 6.79
N GLN A 114 4.32 -11.08 6.80
CA GLN A 114 5.16 -10.13 6.06
C GLN A 114 4.95 -10.27 4.54
N ILE A 115 4.86 -11.49 4.03
CA ILE A 115 4.54 -11.78 2.63
C ILE A 115 3.15 -11.22 2.28
N ALA A 116 2.14 -11.45 3.15
CA ALA A 116 0.79 -10.93 2.96
C ALA A 116 0.78 -9.40 2.87
N ILE A 117 1.47 -8.70 3.77
CA ILE A 117 1.63 -7.24 3.74
C ILE A 117 2.25 -6.81 2.40
N SER A 118 3.34 -7.47 1.99
CA SER A 118 4.06 -7.14 0.76
C SER A 118 3.20 -7.29 -0.49
N ILE A 119 2.36 -8.34 -0.58
CA ILE A 119 1.43 -8.52 -1.72
C ILE A 119 0.24 -7.56 -1.63
N LEU A 120 -0.33 -7.33 -0.44
CA LEU A 120 -1.42 -6.36 -0.30
C LEU A 120 -1.03 -4.96 -0.74
N GLU A 121 0.22 -4.53 -0.50
CA GLU A 121 0.72 -3.24 -1.02
C GLU A 121 0.75 -3.20 -2.56
N ILE A 122 1.09 -4.32 -3.22
CA ILE A 122 1.01 -4.43 -4.69
C ILE A 122 -0.45 -4.37 -5.14
N LEU A 123 -1.36 -5.09 -4.48
CA LEU A 123 -2.79 -5.05 -4.81
C LEU A 123 -3.40 -3.66 -4.62
N VAL A 124 -3.01 -2.93 -3.58
CA VAL A 124 -3.40 -1.51 -3.41
C VAL A 124 -2.97 -0.69 -4.61
N TYR A 125 -1.73 -0.86 -5.09
CA TYR A 125 -1.24 -0.17 -6.28
C TYR A 125 -2.07 -0.52 -7.53
N LEU A 126 -2.41 -1.80 -7.76
CA LEU A 126 -3.20 -2.25 -8.91
C LEU A 126 -4.64 -1.70 -8.86
N GLN A 127 -5.25 -1.69 -7.67
CA GLN A 127 -6.60 -1.17 -7.43
C GLN A 127 -6.70 0.34 -7.55
N GLN A 128 -5.60 1.07 -7.38
CA GLN A 128 -5.51 2.54 -7.55
C GLN A 128 -5.26 2.97 -9.00
N ARG A 129 -5.07 2.03 -9.93
CA ARG A 129 -4.95 2.36 -11.36
C ARG A 129 -6.28 2.83 -11.91
N ASP A 130 -6.25 3.68 -12.93
CA ASP A 130 -7.42 4.11 -13.69
C ASP A 130 -7.15 3.82 -15.18
N PRO A 131 -7.79 2.81 -15.72
CA PRO A 131 -8.72 1.85 -15.10
C PRO A 131 -8.04 0.85 -14.14
N GLN A 132 -8.80 0.30 -13.19
CA GLN A 132 -8.32 -0.69 -12.21
C GLN A 132 -7.86 -1.99 -12.89
N ILE A 133 -6.88 -2.64 -12.28
CA ILE A 133 -6.31 -3.89 -12.79
C ILE A 133 -6.50 -4.98 -11.74
N PHE A 134 -7.09 -6.11 -12.16
CA PHE A 134 -7.23 -7.34 -11.39
C PHE A 134 -6.25 -8.37 -11.90
N HIS A 135 -5.52 -9.04 -11.00
CA HIS A 135 -4.49 -10.03 -11.38
C HIS A 135 -5.10 -11.37 -11.79
N ARG A 136 -6.09 -11.88 -11.05
CA ARG A 136 -6.90 -13.09 -11.29
C ARG A 136 -6.19 -14.45 -11.17
N ASP A 137 -4.88 -14.48 -10.99
CA ASP A 137 -4.13 -15.73 -10.83
C ASP A 137 -3.08 -15.63 -9.70
N ILE A 138 -3.52 -15.13 -8.53
CA ILE A 138 -2.67 -15.05 -7.34
C ILE A 138 -2.59 -16.44 -6.70
N LYS A 139 -1.38 -17.02 -6.74
CA LYS A 139 -1.06 -18.34 -6.18
C LYS A 139 0.43 -18.43 -5.86
N PRO A 140 0.89 -19.45 -5.11
CA PRO A 140 2.30 -19.58 -4.74
C PRO A 140 3.27 -19.56 -5.92
N GLU A 141 2.89 -20.10 -7.08
CA GLU A 141 3.72 -20.13 -8.29
C GLU A 141 3.99 -18.74 -8.88
N ASN A 142 3.05 -17.80 -8.70
CA ASN A 142 3.09 -16.45 -9.28
C ASN A 142 3.57 -15.39 -8.28
N ILE A 143 4.06 -15.79 -7.11
CA ILE A 143 4.67 -14.93 -6.11
C ILE A 143 6.11 -15.36 -5.90
N LEU A 144 7.05 -14.44 -6.13
CA LEU A 144 8.46 -14.65 -5.78
C LEU A 144 8.75 -13.91 -4.48
N VAL A 145 9.63 -14.46 -3.63
CA VAL A 145 10.00 -13.84 -2.36
C VAL A 145 11.51 -13.87 -2.18
N ASP A 146 12.11 -12.73 -1.90
CA ASP A 146 13.53 -12.61 -1.62
C ASP A 146 13.87 -12.92 -0.13
N LYS A 147 15.16 -12.96 0.19
CA LYS A 147 15.67 -13.25 1.54
C LYS A 147 15.21 -12.22 2.61
N ASN A 148 14.76 -11.05 2.19
CA ASN A 148 14.24 -10.00 3.06
C ASN A 148 12.71 -10.04 3.18
N LEU A 149 12.06 -11.08 2.67
CA LEU A 149 10.60 -11.26 2.59
C LEU A 149 9.88 -10.18 1.74
N ASN A 150 10.59 -9.54 0.81
CA ASN A 150 9.93 -8.73 -0.20
C ASN A 150 9.30 -9.66 -1.23
N ALA A 151 7.99 -9.54 -1.41
CA ALA A 151 7.27 -10.32 -2.39
C ALA A 151 7.15 -9.57 -3.72
N TYR A 152 7.29 -10.29 -4.82
CA TYR A 152 7.13 -9.81 -6.20
C TYR A 152 5.98 -10.58 -6.84
N LEU A 153 5.06 -9.86 -7.48
CA LEU A 153 3.93 -10.46 -8.19
C LEU A 153 4.26 -10.56 -9.68
N VAL A 154 4.16 -11.78 -10.21
CA VAL A 154 4.54 -12.09 -11.59
C VAL A 154 3.37 -12.76 -12.33
N ASP A 155 3.46 -12.81 -13.66
CA ASP A 155 2.49 -13.49 -14.54
C ASP A 155 1.11 -12.82 -14.62
N PHE A 156 1.02 -11.77 -15.44
CA PHE A 156 -0.19 -10.99 -15.69
C PHE A 156 -1.03 -11.52 -16.88
N GLY A 157 -0.79 -12.76 -17.34
CA GLY A 157 -1.48 -13.34 -18.50
C GLY A 157 -3.00 -13.49 -18.34
N PHE A 158 -3.50 -13.54 -17.11
CA PHE A 158 -4.93 -13.56 -16.78
C PHE A 158 -5.46 -12.21 -16.29
N ALA A 159 -4.61 -11.19 -16.19
CA ALA A 159 -5.00 -9.90 -15.67
C ALA A 159 -6.11 -9.25 -16.51
N ARG A 160 -6.99 -8.47 -15.85
CA ARG A 160 -8.10 -7.76 -16.49
C ARG A 160 -8.11 -6.29 -16.06
N VAL A 161 -8.34 -5.44 -17.04
CA VAL A 161 -8.59 -4.01 -16.86
C VAL A 161 -10.10 -3.78 -16.75
N SER A 162 -10.58 -3.01 -15.78
CA SER A 162 -12.01 -2.92 -15.42
C SER A 162 -12.93 -2.39 -16.55
N ASN A 163 -12.40 -1.60 -17.50
CA ASN A 163 -13.17 -0.96 -18.56
C ASN A 163 -13.25 -1.79 -19.86
N ASN A 164 -12.62 -2.96 -19.92
CA ASN A 164 -12.71 -3.81 -21.09
C ASN A 164 -14.05 -4.55 -21.08
N GLU A 165 -14.85 -4.33 -22.12
CA GLU A 165 -16.13 -5.00 -22.37
C GLU A 165 -16.02 -6.51 -22.14
N VAL A 166 -17.12 -7.07 -21.63
CA VAL A 166 -17.31 -8.51 -21.39
C VAL A 166 -17.09 -9.25 -22.72
N ALA A 167 -15.86 -9.63 -23.03
CA ALA A 167 -15.64 -10.64 -24.06
C ALA A 167 -16.28 -11.94 -23.54
N LEU A 168 -17.28 -12.42 -24.26
CA LEU A 168 -18.11 -13.62 -24.02
C LEU A 168 -17.32 -14.96 -23.98
N SER A 169 -16.08 -14.98 -23.54
CA SER A 169 -15.31 -16.18 -23.23
C SER A 169 -14.97 -16.23 -21.74
N SER A 170 -16.00 -16.15 -20.89
CA SER A 170 -15.86 -16.37 -19.45
C SER A 170 -15.90 -17.85 -19.10
N VAL A 171 -14.96 -18.62 -19.61
CA VAL A 171 -14.52 -19.79 -18.88
C VAL A 171 -13.70 -19.26 -17.70
N ALA A 172 -14.04 -19.68 -16.49
CA ALA A 172 -13.31 -19.30 -15.28
C ALA A 172 -11.81 -19.50 -15.54
N SER A 173 -11.07 -18.39 -15.64
CA SER A 173 -9.66 -18.39 -16.04
C SER A 173 -8.82 -18.24 -14.79
N GLY A 174 -8.13 -19.29 -14.37
CA GLY A 174 -7.30 -19.30 -13.17
C GLY A 174 -7.04 -20.72 -12.69
N THR A 175 -6.35 -20.85 -11.56
CA THR A 175 -6.03 -22.14 -10.98
C THR A 175 -7.19 -22.62 -10.08
N PRO A 176 -7.77 -23.82 -10.31
CA PRO A 176 -8.86 -24.35 -9.48
C PRO A 176 -8.54 -24.26 -7.98
N GLY A 177 -9.50 -23.81 -7.19
CA GLY A 177 -9.37 -23.60 -5.75
C GLY A 177 -8.86 -22.19 -5.36
N PHE A 178 -8.19 -21.46 -6.26
CA PHE A 178 -7.78 -20.07 -6.06
C PHE A 178 -8.75 -19.07 -6.71
N ILE A 179 -9.61 -19.55 -7.62
CA ILE A 179 -10.60 -18.72 -8.32
C ILE A 179 -11.68 -18.29 -7.33
N PRO A 180 -11.96 -16.98 -7.19
CA PRO A 180 -13.02 -16.52 -6.29
C PRO A 180 -14.39 -16.93 -6.78
N PRO A 181 -15.37 -17.20 -5.89
CA PRO A 181 -16.69 -17.68 -6.26
C PRO A 181 -17.43 -16.81 -7.28
N GLU A 182 -17.30 -15.47 -7.18
CA GLU A 182 -17.92 -14.54 -8.13
C GLU A 182 -17.41 -14.74 -9.54
N GLU A 183 -16.13 -15.01 -9.72
CA GLU A 183 -15.55 -15.29 -11.05
C GLU A 183 -15.99 -16.66 -11.57
N HIS A 184 -16.06 -17.66 -10.69
CA HIS A 184 -16.51 -19.00 -11.05
C HIS A 184 -17.96 -19.01 -11.57
N PHE A 185 -18.80 -18.10 -11.05
CA PHE A 185 -20.18 -17.91 -11.50
C PHE A 185 -20.37 -16.84 -12.56
N GLY A 186 -19.29 -16.34 -13.17
CA GLY A 186 -19.35 -15.34 -14.23
C GLY A 186 -19.91 -13.98 -13.78
N ARG A 187 -19.77 -13.65 -12.50
CA ARG A 187 -20.16 -12.34 -11.93
C ARG A 187 -19.04 -11.32 -12.11
N ASP A 188 -19.37 -10.04 -11.94
CA ASP A 188 -18.38 -8.99 -12.03
C ASP A 188 -17.30 -9.11 -10.94
N LEU A 189 -16.05 -8.88 -11.37
CA LEU A 189 -14.91 -8.78 -10.47
C LEU A 189 -14.99 -7.47 -9.69
N THR A 190 -14.52 -7.52 -8.46
CA THR A 190 -14.40 -6.36 -7.59
C THR A 190 -13.02 -6.30 -6.96
N GLU A 191 -12.69 -5.23 -6.27
CA GLU A 191 -11.45 -5.09 -5.52
C GLU A 191 -11.22 -6.22 -4.48
N ALA A 192 -12.31 -6.91 -4.08
CA ALA A 192 -12.25 -8.04 -3.16
C ALA A 192 -11.89 -9.38 -3.84
N SER A 193 -11.88 -9.45 -5.17
CA SER A 193 -11.69 -10.71 -5.89
C SER A 193 -10.28 -11.28 -5.72
N ASP A 194 -9.24 -10.46 -5.95
CA ASP A 194 -7.84 -10.89 -5.75
C ASP A 194 -7.51 -11.21 -4.28
N LEU A 195 -8.28 -10.66 -3.31
CA LEU A 195 -8.11 -10.95 -1.89
C LEU A 195 -8.43 -12.41 -1.56
N TYR A 196 -9.45 -12.99 -2.22
CA TYR A 196 -9.77 -14.41 -2.04
C TYR A 196 -8.59 -15.29 -2.44
N SER A 197 -8.04 -15.09 -3.63
CA SER A 197 -6.89 -15.84 -4.15
C SER A 197 -5.66 -15.67 -3.26
N LEU A 198 -5.42 -14.46 -2.74
CA LEU A 198 -4.35 -14.20 -1.78
C LEU A 198 -4.62 -14.96 -0.46
N GLY A 199 -5.83 -14.91 0.08
CA GLY A 199 -6.20 -15.64 1.30
C GLY A 199 -5.94 -17.15 1.19
N VAL A 200 -6.34 -17.75 0.06
CA VAL A 200 -6.06 -19.16 -0.25
C VAL A 200 -4.55 -19.43 -0.29
N THR A 201 -3.79 -18.57 -0.96
CA THR A 201 -2.33 -18.66 -1.01
C THR A 201 -1.70 -18.68 0.37
N LEU A 202 -2.11 -17.77 1.27
CA LEU A 202 -1.58 -17.69 2.62
C LEU A 202 -1.94 -18.92 3.47
N ILE A 203 -3.16 -19.48 3.30
CA ILE A 203 -3.57 -20.72 3.97
C ILE A 203 -2.69 -21.88 3.48
N CYS A 204 -2.41 -21.99 2.18
CA CYS A 204 -1.50 -22.99 1.64
C CYS A 204 -0.10 -22.88 2.29
N LEU A 205 0.45 -21.66 2.42
CA LEU A 205 1.76 -21.45 3.06
C LEU A 205 1.77 -21.87 4.54
N LEU A 206 0.71 -21.53 5.28
CA LEU A 206 0.60 -21.83 6.71
C LEU A 206 0.41 -23.33 6.99
N THR A 207 -0.20 -24.05 6.06
CA THR A 207 -0.47 -25.50 6.20
C THR A 207 0.57 -26.37 5.49
N GLY A 208 1.49 -25.77 4.72
CA GLY A 208 2.42 -26.51 3.87
C GLY A 208 1.73 -27.23 2.70
N THR A 209 0.50 -26.84 2.34
CA THR A 209 -0.28 -27.49 1.29
C THR A 209 0.12 -26.95 -0.09
N ARG A 210 0.42 -27.83 -1.02
CA ARG A 210 0.74 -27.44 -2.40
C ARG A 210 -0.50 -26.96 -3.15
N SER A 211 -0.34 -26.07 -4.10
CA SER A 211 -1.45 -25.50 -4.88
C SER A 211 -2.34 -26.57 -5.53
N ILE A 212 -1.76 -27.67 -6.01
CA ILE A 212 -2.51 -28.78 -6.60
C ILE A 212 -3.38 -29.54 -5.59
N ASP A 213 -3.04 -29.47 -4.30
CA ASP A 213 -3.72 -30.16 -3.21
C ASP A 213 -4.72 -29.26 -2.45
N VAL A 214 -4.94 -28.02 -2.89
CA VAL A 214 -5.76 -27.01 -2.21
C VAL A 214 -7.19 -27.49 -1.91
N GLY A 215 -7.75 -28.37 -2.75
CA GLY A 215 -9.06 -28.98 -2.52
C GLY A 215 -9.17 -29.74 -1.21
N LYS A 216 -8.06 -30.22 -0.63
CA LYS A 216 -8.03 -30.91 0.69
C LYS A 216 -8.28 -29.95 1.86
N LEU A 217 -8.16 -28.65 1.64
CA LEU A 217 -8.41 -27.61 2.64
C LEU A 217 -9.87 -27.13 2.65
N ILE A 218 -10.70 -27.65 1.74
CA ILE A 218 -12.10 -27.23 1.57
C ILE A 218 -12.98 -28.36 2.12
N ASN A 219 -13.91 -28.02 3.03
CA ASN A 219 -14.87 -28.95 3.61
C ASN A 219 -16.09 -29.19 2.68
N ASP A 220 -17.01 -30.08 3.09
CA ASP A 220 -18.22 -30.46 2.35
C ASP A 220 -19.18 -29.25 2.12
N GLU A 221 -19.02 -28.16 2.88
CA GLU A 221 -19.78 -26.90 2.75
C GLU A 221 -19.11 -25.91 1.80
N TYR A 222 -18.08 -26.32 1.06
CA TYR A 222 -17.26 -25.46 0.19
C TYR A 222 -16.59 -24.29 0.93
N ARG A 223 -16.28 -24.47 2.22
CA ARG A 223 -15.56 -23.52 3.06
C ARG A 223 -14.18 -24.04 3.44
N PHE A 224 -13.22 -23.15 3.61
CA PHE A 224 -11.89 -23.53 4.09
C PHE A 224 -11.96 -24.04 5.54
N ASP A 225 -11.33 -25.20 5.80
CA ASP A 225 -11.17 -25.74 7.15
C ASP A 225 -9.88 -25.22 7.79
N PHE A 226 -10.04 -24.42 8.82
CA PHE A 226 -8.93 -23.81 9.56
C PHE A 226 -8.34 -24.71 10.63
N LYS A 227 -8.84 -25.97 10.81
CA LYS A 227 -8.31 -26.93 11.79
C LYS A 227 -6.90 -27.40 11.45
N SER A 228 -6.51 -27.35 10.19
CA SER A 228 -5.18 -27.72 9.70
C SER A 228 -4.12 -26.64 9.95
N LEU A 229 -4.48 -25.44 10.40
CA LEU A 229 -3.54 -24.40 10.74
C LEU A 229 -2.74 -24.76 12.01
N PRO A 230 -1.49 -24.27 12.15
CA PRO A 230 -0.71 -24.42 13.38
C PRO A 230 -1.47 -23.91 14.61
N SER A 231 -1.45 -24.69 15.70
CA SER A 231 -2.24 -24.43 16.93
C SER A 231 -1.82 -23.16 17.68
N ASN A 232 -0.66 -22.63 17.39
CA ASN A 232 -0.10 -21.40 18.01
C ASN A 232 -0.50 -20.13 17.28
N ILE A 233 -1.28 -20.19 16.19
CA ILE A 233 -1.73 -18.99 15.48
C ILE A 233 -2.78 -18.24 16.31
N HIS A 234 -2.64 -16.92 16.35
CA HIS A 234 -3.54 -16.05 17.09
C HIS A 234 -4.95 -16.03 16.46
N PRO A 235 -6.04 -16.15 17.25
CA PRO A 235 -7.40 -16.18 16.72
C PRO A 235 -7.76 -14.99 15.81
N GLN A 236 -7.29 -13.79 16.10
CA GLN A 236 -7.53 -12.63 15.26
C GLN A 236 -6.92 -12.78 13.85
N PHE A 237 -5.75 -13.45 13.74
CA PHE A 237 -5.17 -13.71 12.44
C PHE A 237 -5.96 -14.77 11.66
N ILE A 238 -6.51 -15.79 12.35
CA ILE A 238 -7.41 -16.77 11.76
C ILE A 238 -8.69 -16.09 11.24
N GLU A 239 -9.30 -15.19 12.02
CA GLU A 239 -10.49 -14.44 11.58
C GLU A 239 -10.20 -13.49 10.41
N TRP A 240 -9.01 -12.89 10.38
CA TRP A 240 -8.57 -12.11 9.23
C TRP A 240 -8.46 -12.98 7.98
N LEU A 241 -7.81 -14.17 8.07
CA LEU A 241 -7.74 -15.14 6.97
C LEU A 241 -9.13 -15.60 6.53
N ARG A 242 -10.04 -15.86 7.48
CA ARG A 242 -11.44 -16.21 7.21
C ARG A 242 -12.13 -15.14 6.38
N SER A 243 -11.95 -13.89 6.76
CA SER A 243 -12.49 -12.75 6.03
C SER A 243 -11.89 -12.58 4.63
N MET A 244 -10.65 -13.02 4.39
CA MET A 244 -10.03 -13.02 3.06
C MET A 244 -10.70 -14.03 2.11
N VAL A 245 -11.03 -15.23 2.60
CA VAL A 245 -11.58 -16.34 1.79
C VAL A 245 -13.10 -16.50 1.96
N GLU A 246 -13.81 -15.52 2.49
CA GLU A 246 -15.26 -15.57 2.61
C GLU A 246 -15.92 -15.67 1.22
N PRO A 247 -16.74 -16.70 0.97
CA PRO A 247 -17.36 -16.89 -0.34
C PRO A 247 -18.30 -15.75 -0.74
N ASN A 248 -19.03 -15.17 0.23
CA ASN A 248 -19.86 -14.01 -0.02
C ASN A 248 -19.01 -12.75 -0.03
N ILE A 249 -18.87 -12.12 -1.19
CA ILE A 249 -18.06 -10.92 -1.41
C ILE A 249 -18.43 -9.76 -0.47
N LYS A 250 -19.70 -9.67 -0.02
CA LYS A 250 -20.16 -8.61 0.91
C LYS A 250 -19.58 -8.77 2.32
N ASN A 251 -19.18 -9.97 2.68
CA ASN A 251 -18.60 -10.31 3.99
C ASN A 251 -17.05 -10.35 3.93
N ARG A 252 -16.48 -10.22 2.72
CA ARG A 252 -15.04 -10.14 2.52
C ARG A 252 -14.55 -8.71 2.74
N PHE A 253 -13.26 -8.48 2.94
CA PHE A 253 -12.71 -7.12 2.91
C PHE A 253 -13.06 -6.43 1.59
N ALA A 254 -13.48 -5.17 1.66
CA ALA A 254 -13.93 -4.43 0.48
C ALA A 254 -12.82 -4.24 -0.57
N ASN A 255 -11.57 -4.07 -0.13
CA ASN A 255 -10.40 -3.85 -0.98
C ASN A 255 -9.09 -4.20 -0.24
N ALA A 256 -7.98 -4.19 -0.98
CA ALA A 256 -6.66 -4.52 -0.44
C ALA A 256 -6.19 -3.55 0.65
N ALA A 257 -6.55 -2.29 0.58
CA ALA A 257 -6.17 -1.30 1.59
C ALA A 257 -6.82 -1.60 2.95
N VAL A 258 -8.11 -1.96 2.97
CA VAL A 258 -8.83 -2.33 4.19
C VAL A 258 -8.27 -3.62 4.79
N ALA A 259 -7.97 -4.62 3.95
CA ALA A 259 -7.37 -5.87 4.40
C ALA A 259 -5.97 -5.65 5.00
N LEU A 260 -5.15 -4.80 4.37
CA LEU A 260 -3.81 -4.44 4.84
C LEU A 260 -3.84 -3.71 6.19
N GLU A 261 -4.72 -2.73 6.33
CA GLU A 261 -4.88 -1.97 7.57
C GLU A 261 -5.27 -2.88 8.74
N ALA A 262 -6.24 -3.76 8.51
CA ALA A 262 -6.63 -4.74 9.50
C ALA A 262 -5.47 -5.67 9.89
N LEU A 263 -4.66 -6.14 8.90
CA LEU A 263 -3.58 -7.09 9.12
C LEU A 263 -2.44 -6.50 9.97
N ILE A 264 -2.06 -5.25 9.74
CA ILE A 264 -0.91 -4.62 10.41
C ILE A 264 -1.06 -4.69 11.94
N GLN A 265 -2.27 -4.48 12.45
CA GLN A 265 -2.56 -4.40 13.88
C GLN A 265 -2.70 -5.77 14.58
N ILE A 266 -2.80 -6.87 13.83
CA ILE A 266 -3.12 -8.18 14.39
C ILE A 266 -1.86 -8.93 14.82
N PRO A 267 -1.78 -9.49 16.04
CA PRO A 267 -0.74 -10.44 16.41
C PRO A 267 -0.92 -11.74 15.63
N VAL A 268 0.19 -12.41 15.29
CA VAL A 268 0.18 -13.62 14.45
C VAL A 268 0.16 -14.88 15.29
N ILE A 269 0.94 -14.90 16.36
CA ILE A 269 1.05 -16.05 17.25
C ILE A 269 0.52 -15.72 18.64
N LEU A 270 0.02 -16.75 19.31
CA LEU A 270 -0.30 -16.69 20.73
C LEU A 270 1.01 -16.48 21.50
N LYS A 271 1.14 -15.38 22.24
CA LYS A 271 2.22 -15.26 23.22
C LYS A 271 2.11 -16.47 24.18
N PRO A 272 3.18 -17.22 24.43
CA PRO A 272 3.14 -18.20 25.51
C PRO A 272 2.69 -17.45 26.76
N LYS A 273 1.77 -18.02 27.55
CA LYS A 273 1.41 -17.46 28.86
C LYS A 273 2.71 -17.23 29.60
N SER A 274 3.17 -16.00 29.63
CA SER A 274 4.38 -15.65 30.33
C SER A 274 4.12 -15.94 31.80
N THR A 275 4.89 -16.82 32.36
CA THR A 275 5.20 -16.85 33.78
C THR A 275 6.05 -15.62 34.09
N GLU A 276 5.53 -14.40 33.75
CA GLU A 276 6.20 -13.13 34.00
C GLU A 276 6.46 -12.92 35.50
N GLY A 277 5.78 -13.65 36.39
CA GLY A 277 6.10 -13.70 37.81
C GLY A 277 7.43 -14.41 38.15
N ASN A 278 7.90 -15.34 37.31
CA ASN A 278 9.12 -16.12 37.63
C ASN A 278 10.42 -15.50 37.07
N ILE A 279 10.38 -14.74 36.00
CA ILE A 279 11.59 -14.15 35.41
C ILE A 279 12.11 -12.98 36.26
N LEU A 280 11.22 -12.15 36.81
CA LEU A 280 11.60 -11.07 37.73
C LEU A 280 12.11 -11.63 39.07
N VAL A 281 11.51 -12.71 39.58
CA VAL A 281 11.97 -13.38 40.80
C VAL A 281 13.28 -14.14 40.56
N GLN A 282 13.47 -14.79 39.40
CA GLN A 282 14.73 -15.46 39.06
C GLN A 282 15.87 -14.49 38.78
N SER A 283 15.63 -13.34 38.15
CA SER A 283 16.64 -12.31 37.94
C SER A 283 17.02 -11.60 39.25
N LEU A 284 16.07 -11.36 40.16
CA LEU A 284 16.34 -10.87 41.48
C LEU A 284 17.07 -11.92 42.35
N ALA A 285 16.70 -13.19 42.27
CA ALA A 285 17.38 -14.28 42.96
C ALA A 285 18.85 -14.46 42.48
N LEU A 286 19.08 -14.34 41.16
CA LEU A 286 20.43 -14.37 40.59
C LEU A 286 21.27 -13.15 41.00
N LEU A 287 20.68 -11.95 41.11
CA LEU A 287 21.34 -10.76 41.64
C LEU A 287 21.68 -10.89 43.13
N VAL A 288 20.79 -11.46 43.94
CA VAL A 288 21.03 -11.71 45.37
C VAL A 288 22.13 -12.78 45.56
N LEU A 289 22.11 -13.87 44.77
CA LEU A 289 23.18 -14.89 44.80
C LEU A 289 24.53 -14.33 44.33
N PHE A 290 24.52 -13.41 43.36
CA PHE A 290 25.73 -12.71 42.92
C PHE A 290 26.30 -11.80 44.01
N TRP A 291 25.45 -11.07 44.74
CA TRP A 291 25.88 -10.22 45.88
C TRP A 291 26.30 -11.03 47.08
N VAL A 292 25.66 -12.15 47.41
CA VAL A 292 26.05 -13.07 48.48
C VAL A 292 27.39 -13.76 48.15
N GLY A 293 27.60 -14.12 46.86
CA GLY A 293 28.87 -14.65 46.38
C GLY A 293 30.03 -13.66 46.53
N ILE A 294 29.81 -12.37 46.28
CA ILE A 294 30.82 -11.32 46.45
C ILE A 294 31.13 -11.07 47.94
N ALA A 295 30.12 -11.12 48.82
CA ALA A 295 30.31 -10.93 50.26
C ALA A 295 31.02 -12.13 50.94
N GLY A 296 30.90 -13.35 50.39
CA GLY A 296 31.56 -14.56 50.91
C GLY A 296 33.02 -14.74 50.51
N THR A 297 33.52 -13.97 49.51
CA THR A 297 34.89 -14.14 48.99
C THR A 297 35.93 -13.16 49.57
N GLN A 298 35.56 -12.32 50.55
CA GLN A 298 36.54 -11.44 51.21
C GLN A 298 37.50 -12.15 52.18
N GLY A 299 37.50 -13.47 52.22
CA GLY A 299 38.30 -14.27 53.15
C GLY A 299 39.37 -15.18 52.54
N MET A 300 39.60 -15.18 51.21
CA MET A 300 40.62 -16.07 50.61
C MET A 300 41.62 -15.32 49.73
N GLN A 301 42.87 -15.64 50.01
CA GLN A 301 44.12 -15.11 49.48
C GLN A 301 44.16 -14.92 47.94
N LYS A 302 44.74 -13.79 47.54
CA LYS A 302 45.06 -13.39 46.16
C LYS A 302 45.89 -14.46 45.43
N ASN A 303 45.28 -15.09 44.40
CA ASN A 303 46.01 -15.74 43.32
C ASN A 303 45.84 -14.92 42.04
N SER A 304 46.93 -14.43 41.49
CA SER A 304 47.00 -13.52 40.32
C SER A 304 46.36 -14.05 39.03
N VAL A 305 46.11 -15.34 38.92
CA VAL A 305 45.47 -15.99 37.74
C VAL A 305 43.96 -15.76 37.71
N SER A 306 43.31 -15.63 38.86
CA SER A 306 41.86 -15.41 38.96
C SER A 306 41.43 -14.00 38.52
N GLN A 307 42.30 -13.00 38.66
CA GLN A 307 41.99 -11.60 38.29
C GLN A 307 41.98 -11.38 36.76
N VAL A 308 42.85 -12.05 36.01
CA VAL A 308 42.89 -11.96 34.54
C VAL A 308 41.64 -12.58 33.92
N TYR A 309 41.23 -13.76 34.39
CA TYR A 309 39.99 -14.43 33.91
C TYR A 309 38.73 -13.63 34.24
N GLN A 310 38.69 -12.94 35.36
CA GLN A 310 37.52 -12.09 35.72
C GLN A 310 37.46 -10.82 34.85
N GLN A 311 38.59 -10.24 34.48
CA GLN A 311 38.64 -9.10 33.58
C GLN A 311 38.20 -9.46 32.17
N ASP A 312 38.66 -10.58 31.62
CA ASP A 312 38.27 -11.06 30.27
C ASP A 312 36.79 -11.36 30.19
N ILE A 313 36.16 -11.93 31.23
CA ILE A 313 34.72 -12.17 31.30
C ILE A 313 33.94 -10.86 31.34
N VAL A 314 34.41 -9.89 32.12
CA VAL A 314 33.76 -8.56 32.23
C VAL A 314 33.85 -7.80 30.89
N GLU A 315 34.98 -7.87 30.22
CA GLU A 315 35.19 -7.22 28.92
C GLU A 315 34.35 -7.86 27.82
N TYR A 316 34.28 -9.20 27.76
CA TYR A 316 33.39 -9.92 26.87
C TYR A 316 31.88 -9.58 27.10
N GLN A 317 31.47 -9.48 28.37
CA GLN A 317 30.10 -9.09 28.71
C GLN A 317 29.79 -7.63 28.32
N ARG A 318 30.76 -6.72 28.48
CA ARG A 318 30.64 -5.32 28.03
C ARG A 318 30.45 -5.24 26.50
N GLU A 319 31.32 -5.90 25.73
CA GLU A 319 31.24 -5.91 24.28
C GLU A 319 29.89 -6.45 23.80
N LYS A 320 29.35 -7.48 24.47
CA LYS A 320 28.06 -8.05 24.18
C LYS A 320 26.89 -7.09 24.51
N ILE A 321 26.99 -6.34 25.59
CA ILE A 321 26.01 -5.32 25.98
C ILE A 321 26.05 -4.16 25.00
N ASP A 322 27.20 -3.66 24.62
CA ASP A 322 27.36 -2.57 23.66
C ASP A 322 26.81 -2.96 22.29
N ASN A 323 27.05 -4.20 21.87
CA ASN A 323 26.50 -4.74 20.61
C ASN A 323 24.97 -4.86 20.65
N LEU A 324 24.39 -5.27 21.77
CA LEU A 324 22.95 -5.32 21.98
C LEU A 324 22.33 -3.91 22.03
N GLN A 325 22.96 -2.97 22.68
CA GLN A 325 22.53 -1.57 22.73
C GLN A 325 22.51 -0.95 21.34
N HIS A 326 23.58 -1.16 20.55
CA HIS A 326 23.64 -0.69 19.17
C HIS A 326 22.53 -1.30 18.31
N ARG A 327 22.23 -2.60 18.48
CA ARG A 327 21.10 -3.26 17.78
C ARG A 327 19.75 -2.71 18.20
N VAL A 328 19.56 -2.40 19.49
CA VAL A 328 18.33 -1.77 20.01
C VAL A 328 18.14 -0.40 19.39
N GLU A 329 19.18 0.45 19.37
CA GLU A 329 19.11 1.76 18.72
C GLU A 329 18.77 1.68 17.23
N GLN A 330 19.35 0.71 16.52
CA GLN A 330 19.02 0.50 15.09
C GLN A 330 17.56 0.08 14.89
N LEU A 331 17.04 -0.79 15.77
CA LEU A 331 15.65 -1.21 15.75
C LEU A 331 14.70 -0.06 16.06
N GLU A 332 15.01 0.77 17.05
CA GLU A 332 14.23 1.96 17.40
C GLU A 332 14.20 3.00 16.26
N LYS A 333 15.35 3.25 15.62
CA LYS A 333 15.43 4.11 14.43
C LYS A 333 14.59 3.53 13.26
N LYS A 334 14.63 2.21 13.04
CA LYS A 334 13.83 1.52 12.02
C LYS A 334 12.34 1.61 12.35
N GLN A 335 11.95 1.40 13.60
CA GLN A 335 10.58 1.53 14.09
C GLN A 335 10.04 2.95 13.92
N SER A 336 10.82 3.97 14.31
CA SER A 336 10.47 5.38 14.14
C SER A 336 10.26 5.74 12.65
N ARG A 337 11.15 5.25 11.76
CA ARG A 337 11.01 5.44 10.30
C ARG A 337 9.75 4.76 9.75
N THR A 338 9.47 3.55 10.21
CA THR A 338 8.26 2.80 9.81
C THR A 338 6.99 3.51 10.28
N ASN A 339 6.95 3.97 11.53
CA ASN A 339 5.81 4.73 12.07
C ASN A 339 5.59 6.05 11.31
N ARG A 340 6.67 6.73 10.91
CA ARG A 340 6.57 7.95 10.11
C ARG A 340 6.01 7.67 8.71
N LEU A 341 6.42 6.59 8.06
CA LEU A 341 5.90 6.15 6.77
C LEU A 341 4.43 5.71 6.87
N LEU A 342 4.08 5.01 7.93
CA LEU A 342 2.70 4.60 8.21
C LEU A 342 1.78 5.81 8.39
N ASN A 343 2.21 6.81 9.17
CA ASN A 343 1.44 8.03 9.37
C ASN A 343 1.26 8.82 8.06
N LEU A 344 2.29 8.88 7.21
CA LEU A 344 2.19 9.48 5.88
C LEU A 344 1.21 8.71 4.99
N PHE A 345 1.24 7.38 5.04
CA PHE A 345 0.36 6.52 4.25
C PHE A 345 -1.11 6.67 4.69
N VAL A 346 -1.38 6.66 6.01
CA VAL A 346 -2.73 6.87 6.57
C VAL A 346 -3.25 8.25 6.18
N LYS A 347 -2.41 9.30 6.27
CA LYS A 347 -2.78 10.67 5.88
C LYS A 347 -3.13 10.76 4.39
N ASN A 348 -2.30 10.17 3.52
CA ASN A 348 -2.57 10.17 2.07
C ASN A 348 -3.87 9.43 1.73
N ARG A 349 -4.13 8.29 2.39
CA ARG A 349 -5.37 7.53 2.20
C ARG A 349 -6.60 8.32 2.61
N GLN A 350 -6.55 8.99 3.77
CA GLN A 350 -7.65 9.84 4.23
C GLN A 350 -7.94 10.97 3.24
N GLN A 351 -6.91 11.53 2.60
CA GLN A 351 -7.07 12.53 1.56
C GLN A 351 -7.76 11.96 0.30
N VAL A 352 -7.40 10.74 -0.14
CA VAL A 352 -8.05 10.10 -1.30
C VAL A 352 -9.55 9.90 -1.04
N ILE A 353 -9.92 9.35 0.12
CA ILE A 353 -11.33 9.18 0.53
C ILE A 353 -12.05 10.54 0.59
N SER A 354 -11.39 11.56 1.12
CA SER A 354 -11.92 12.92 1.21
C SER A 354 -12.17 13.52 -0.18
N LEU A 355 -11.26 13.34 -1.13
CA LEU A 355 -11.40 13.80 -2.50
C LEU A 355 -12.53 13.07 -3.25
N ASP A 356 -12.71 11.78 -3.03
CA ASP A 356 -13.79 11.00 -3.63
C ASP A 356 -15.16 11.44 -3.10
N ARG A 357 -15.29 11.68 -1.80
CA ARG A 357 -16.52 12.26 -1.20
C ARG A 357 -16.81 13.64 -1.79
N LEU A 358 -15.79 14.48 -1.92
CA LEU A 358 -15.94 15.81 -2.47
C LEU A 358 -16.40 15.78 -3.95
N ARG A 359 -15.90 14.82 -4.74
CA ARG A 359 -16.30 14.63 -6.14
C ARG A 359 -17.72 14.10 -6.29
N LYS A 360 -18.10 13.10 -5.47
CA LYS A 360 -19.40 12.40 -5.58
C LYS A 360 -20.53 13.14 -4.87
N ASP A 361 -20.28 13.52 -3.61
CA ASP A 361 -21.33 14.01 -2.72
C ASP A 361 -21.34 15.54 -2.62
N LYS A 362 -20.32 16.22 -3.17
CA LYS A 362 -20.07 17.66 -2.99
C LYS A 362 -19.94 18.06 -1.51
N GLU A 363 -19.57 17.13 -0.66
CA GLU A 363 -19.43 17.34 0.79
C GLU A 363 -18.13 16.73 1.30
N CYS A 364 -17.39 17.53 2.06
CA CYS A 364 -16.17 17.09 2.74
C CYS A 364 -15.98 17.84 4.07
N ASN A 365 -17.02 17.77 4.92
CA ASN A 365 -17.03 18.42 6.20
C ASN A 365 -16.01 17.80 7.17
N GLY A 366 -15.11 18.62 7.75
CA GLY A 366 -14.04 18.17 8.63
C GLY A 366 -12.91 17.37 7.96
N CYS A 367 -12.92 17.21 6.65
CA CYS A 367 -11.88 16.47 5.92
C CYS A 367 -10.49 17.08 6.09
N ASP A 368 -9.46 16.24 6.13
CA ASP A 368 -8.07 16.66 6.02
C ASP A 368 -7.66 16.74 4.54
N LEU A 369 -7.61 17.95 4.03
CA LEU A 369 -7.21 18.30 2.67
C LEU A 369 -5.90 19.15 2.67
N GLU A 370 -5.13 19.11 3.77
CA GLU A 370 -3.86 19.82 3.86
C GLU A 370 -2.92 19.43 2.72
N LYS A 371 -2.49 20.42 1.93
CA LYS A 371 -1.64 20.24 0.74
C LYS A 371 -2.21 19.28 -0.32
N ALA A 372 -3.51 18.96 -0.27
CA ALA A 372 -4.14 18.09 -1.26
C ALA A 372 -4.09 18.71 -2.67
N ASN A 373 -3.93 17.84 -3.68
CA ASN A 373 -4.09 18.27 -5.08
C ASN A 373 -5.59 18.30 -5.44
N LEU A 374 -6.10 19.51 -5.69
CA LEU A 374 -7.50 19.77 -6.03
C LEU A 374 -7.71 20.13 -7.51
N ASP A 375 -6.73 19.86 -8.40
CA ASP A 375 -6.75 20.35 -9.80
C ASP A 375 -7.98 19.87 -10.58
N ASN A 376 -8.40 18.65 -10.42
CA ASN A 376 -9.55 18.08 -11.13
C ASN A 376 -10.81 17.98 -10.27
N VAL A 377 -10.94 18.86 -9.26
CA VAL A 377 -12.10 18.85 -8.35
C VAL A 377 -12.94 20.10 -8.59
N GLN A 378 -14.25 19.90 -8.79
CA GLN A 378 -15.23 20.98 -8.88
C GLN A 378 -15.55 21.45 -7.46
N LEU A 379 -15.26 22.71 -7.13
CA LEU A 379 -15.41 23.25 -5.77
C LEU A 379 -16.56 24.27 -5.63
N ASN A 380 -17.30 24.54 -6.68
CA ASN A 380 -18.46 25.44 -6.60
C ASN A 380 -19.65 24.76 -5.92
N ASN A 381 -20.30 25.49 -5.01
CA ASN A 381 -21.46 25.02 -4.24
C ASN A 381 -21.19 23.71 -3.45
N VAL A 382 -19.96 23.51 -2.95
CA VAL A 382 -19.59 22.36 -2.11
C VAL A 382 -19.62 22.71 -0.64
N SER A 383 -19.78 21.70 0.23
CA SER A 383 -19.62 21.83 1.67
C SER A 383 -18.25 21.38 2.13
N LEU A 384 -17.47 22.33 2.66
CA LEU A 384 -16.12 22.15 3.22
C LEU A 384 -16.07 22.67 4.67
N LYS A 385 -17.20 22.59 5.41
CA LYS A 385 -17.30 23.06 6.79
C LYS A 385 -16.22 22.40 7.64
N ARG A 386 -15.45 23.23 8.39
CA ARG A 386 -14.37 22.79 9.27
C ARG A 386 -13.29 21.92 8.58
N ALA A 387 -13.21 21.92 7.26
CA ALA A 387 -12.16 21.20 6.52
C ALA A 387 -10.79 21.79 6.84
N LYS A 388 -9.73 20.95 6.85
CA LYS A 388 -8.34 21.37 6.98
C LYS A 388 -7.76 21.58 5.60
N LEU A 389 -7.55 22.83 5.21
CA LEU A 389 -7.04 23.28 3.91
C LEU A 389 -5.70 24.05 4.07
N VAL A 390 -4.95 23.75 5.12
CA VAL A 390 -3.67 24.41 5.42
C VAL A 390 -2.67 24.19 4.30
N HIS A 391 -2.03 25.27 3.81
CA HIS A 391 -1.11 25.26 2.69
C HIS A 391 -1.64 24.66 1.37
N THR A 392 -2.96 24.51 1.22
CA THR A 392 -3.57 23.97 0.00
C THR A 392 -3.50 25.01 -1.13
N ASN A 393 -3.24 24.55 -2.36
CA ASN A 393 -3.29 25.37 -3.55
C ASN A 393 -4.71 25.46 -4.12
N LEU A 394 -5.33 26.62 -3.96
CA LEU A 394 -6.68 26.94 -4.45
C LEU A 394 -6.63 28.12 -5.46
N ASN A 395 -5.45 28.44 -6.02
CA ASN A 395 -5.31 29.51 -7.01
C ASN A 395 -6.21 29.22 -8.22
N ASN A 396 -6.90 30.26 -8.71
CA ASN A 396 -7.81 30.21 -9.85
C ASN A 396 -9.00 29.24 -9.68
N LYS A 397 -9.25 28.67 -8.48
CA LYS A 397 -10.36 27.74 -8.24
C LYS A 397 -11.69 28.45 -8.14
N ASN A 398 -12.73 27.79 -8.66
CA ASN A 398 -14.12 28.26 -8.50
C ASN A 398 -14.71 27.69 -7.22
N LEU A 399 -14.82 28.51 -6.18
CA LEU A 399 -15.41 28.23 -4.88
C LEU A 399 -16.72 29.02 -4.66
N GLN A 400 -17.32 29.51 -5.75
CA GLN A 400 -18.58 30.28 -5.67
C GLN A 400 -19.66 29.51 -4.91
N GLY A 401 -20.29 30.19 -3.96
CA GLY A 401 -21.39 29.63 -3.17
C GLY A 401 -21.01 28.47 -2.24
N SER A 402 -19.71 28.17 -2.10
CA SER A 402 -19.25 27.07 -1.24
C SER A 402 -19.35 27.41 0.24
N ASN A 403 -19.59 26.38 1.06
CA ASN A 403 -19.62 26.52 2.51
C ASN A 403 -18.28 26.12 3.13
N LEU A 404 -17.50 27.11 3.53
CA LEU A 404 -16.19 27.00 4.18
C LEU A 404 -16.25 27.42 5.67
N GLU A 405 -17.45 27.41 6.28
CA GLU A 405 -17.66 27.79 7.67
C GLU A 405 -16.70 27.04 8.60
N GLY A 406 -15.91 27.79 9.36
CA GLY A 406 -14.94 27.25 10.31
C GLY A 406 -13.79 26.48 9.66
N ALA A 407 -13.62 26.51 8.35
CA ALA A 407 -12.51 25.84 7.66
C ALA A 407 -11.16 26.43 8.06
N ASN A 408 -10.12 25.60 8.11
CA ASN A 408 -8.76 26.05 8.37
C ASN A 408 -7.98 26.22 7.04
N LEU A 409 -7.93 27.45 6.56
CA LEU A 409 -7.25 27.89 5.33
C LEU A 409 -5.94 28.62 5.65
N HIS A 410 -5.33 28.36 6.82
CA HIS A 410 -4.06 29.01 7.20
C HIS A 410 -2.99 28.82 6.11
N ALA A 411 -2.38 29.93 5.66
CA ALA A 411 -1.39 29.95 4.63
C ALA A 411 -1.81 29.27 3.30
N ALA A 412 -3.11 29.13 3.03
CA ALA A 412 -3.62 28.64 1.76
C ALA A 412 -3.38 29.66 0.63
N ARG A 413 -3.23 29.17 -0.60
CA ARG A 413 -3.08 29.99 -1.79
C ARG A 413 -4.42 30.09 -2.52
N LEU A 414 -4.99 31.27 -2.59
CA LEU A 414 -6.33 31.58 -3.13
C LEU A 414 -6.28 32.72 -4.16
N GLU A 415 -5.11 32.95 -4.76
CA GLU A 415 -4.90 33.98 -5.76
C GLU A 415 -5.83 33.75 -6.97
N ASP A 416 -6.52 34.79 -7.43
CA ASP A 416 -7.53 34.72 -8.50
C ASP A 416 -8.70 33.75 -8.23
N ALA A 417 -8.89 33.29 -7.00
CA ALA A 417 -9.99 32.37 -6.67
C ALA A 417 -11.36 33.07 -6.74
N LYS A 418 -12.38 32.35 -7.21
CA LYS A 418 -13.78 32.84 -7.21
C LYS A 418 -14.49 32.37 -5.95
N LEU A 419 -14.67 33.27 -5.00
CA LEU A 419 -15.30 33.05 -3.68
C LEU A 419 -16.59 33.87 -3.52
N ASN A 420 -17.15 34.38 -4.60
CA ASN A 420 -18.37 35.18 -4.52
C ASN A 420 -19.52 34.36 -3.93
N ASN A 421 -20.21 34.98 -2.94
CA ASN A 421 -21.25 34.36 -2.13
C ASN A 421 -20.81 33.09 -1.35
N ALA A 422 -19.52 32.87 -1.13
CA ALA A 422 -19.03 31.79 -0.28
C ALA A 422 -19.26 32.10 1.21
N ASN A 423 -19.53 31.09 2.01
CA ASN A 423 -19.58 31.21 3.46
C ASN A 423 -18.22 30.84 4.07
N LEU A 424 -17.48 31.87 4.49
CA LEU A 424 -16.18 31.77 5.17
C LEU A 424 -16.29 32.18 6.66
N SER A 425 -17.50 32.21 7.22
CA SER A 425 -17.68 32.60 8.60
C SER A 425 -16.92 31.69 9.57
N ASN A 426 -16.29 32.29 10.56
CA ASN A 426 -15.42 31.57 11.53
C ASN A 426 -14.19 30.87 10.89
N ALA A 427 -13.90 31.05 9.61
CA ALA A 427 -12.76 30.41 8.96
C ALA A 427 -11.42 31.02 9.43
N ASN A 428 -10.37 30.20 9.46
CA ASN A 428 -9.02 30.65 9.71
C ASN A 428 -8.27 30.85 8.37
N LEU A 429 -8.14 32.09 7.95
CA LEU A 429 -7.44 32.52 6.73
C LEU A 429 -6.11 33.22 7.04
N ALA A 430 -5.63 33.17 8.29
CA ALA A 430 -4.38 33.85 8.65
C ALA A 430 -3.23 33.45 7.71
N HIS A 431 -2.48 34.44 7.22
CA HIS A 431 -1.41 34.28 6.25
C HIS A 431 -1.83 33.72 4.87
N ALA A 432 -3.12 33.60 4.57
CA ALA A 432 -3.59 33.18 3.25
C ALA A 432 -3.35 34.27 2.19
N ASN A 433 -3.13 33.85 0.93
CA ASN A 433 -3.03 34.78 -0.21
C ASN A 433 -4.36 34.81 -0.97
N LEU A 434 -5.14 35.88 -0.81
CA LEU A 434 -6.38 36.17 -1.52
C LEU A 434 -6.21 37.33 -2.54
N ASN A 435 -4.99 37.57 -3.00
CA ASN A 435 -4.74 38.59 -3.98
C ASN A 435 -5.57 38.33 -5.25
N TYR A 436 -6.20 39.37 -5.78
CA TYR A 436 -7.06 39.33 -6.97
C TYR A 436 -8.31 38.42 -6.84
N ALA A 437 -8.59 37.82 -5.67
CA ALA A 437 -9.75 36.96 -5.48
C ALA A 437 -11.08 37.73 -5.57
N ASP A 438 -12.11 37.07 -6.10
CA ASP A 438 -13.48 37.59 -6.13
C ASP A 438 -14.27 37.11 -4.91
N LEU A 439 -14.43 37.99 -3.91
CA LEU A 439 -15.12 37.74 -2.65
C LEU A 439 -16.45 38.52 -2.55
N ARG A 440 -17.02 38.92 -3.67
CA ARG A 440 -18.27 39.70 -3.68
C ARG A 440 -19.40 38.95 -2.95
N GLY A 441 -19.99 39.63 -1.95
CA GLY A 441 -21.07 39.06 -1.16
C GLY A 441 -20.65 37.87 -0.27
N ALA A 442 -19.37 37.57 -0.10
CA ALA A 442 -18.87 36.52 0.76
C ALA A 442 -19.14 36.81 2.25
N ASP A 443 -19.46 35.80 3.03
CA ASP A 443 -19.63 35.91 4.50
C ASP A 443 -18.30 35.59 5.19
N LEU A 444 -17.63 36.60 5.72
CA LEU A 444 -16.35 36.52 6.44
C LEU A 444 -16.53 36.84 7.93
N ARG A 445 -17.74 36.75 8.46
CA ARG A 445 -18.00 37.08 9.88
C ARG A 445 -17.18 36.22 10.82
N ASN A 446 -16.56 36.84 11.82
CA ASN A 446 -15.68 36.19 12.78
C ASN A 446 -14.48 35.46 12.14
N ALA A 447 -14.15 35.70 10.88
CA ALA A 447 -13.00 35.08 10.23
C ALA A 447 -11.68 35.62 10.81
N LYS A 448 -10.68 34.74 10.95
CA LYS A 448 -9.32 35.12 11.33
C LYS A 448 -8.54 35.44 10.06
N LEU A 449 -8.29 36.73 9.82
CA LEU A 449 -7.70 37.24 8.59
C LEU A 449 -6.31 37.87 8.82
N ARG A 450 -5.68 37.63 9.98
CA ARG A 450 -4.38 38.24 10.30
C ARG A 450 -3.34 37.99 9.20
N PHE A 451 -2.69 39.06 8.72
CA PHE A 451 -1.69 39.01 7.65
C PHE A 451 -2.16 38.34 6.35
N THR A 452 -3.45 38.35 6.07
CA THR A 452 -4.01 37.85 4.81
C THR A 452 -3.78 38.88 3.69
N GLY A 453 -3.31 38.43 2.52
CA GLY A 453 -3.13 39.30 1.36
C GLY A 453 -4.45 39.50 0.61
N PHE A 454 -4.84 40.77 0.38
CA PHE A 454 -6.04 41.17 -0.36
C PHE A 454 -5.74 42.13 -1.54
N TYR A 455 -4.50 42.22 -1.95
CA TYR A 455 -4.15 43.14 -3.03
C TYR A 455 -4.97 42.84 -4.30
N GLY A 456 -5.69 43.84 -4.80
CA GLY A 456 -6.53 43.73 -5.99
C GLY A 456 -7.83 42.91 -5.79
N ALA A 457 -8.11 42.38 -4.60
CA ALA A 457 -9.30 41.56 -4.32
C ALA A 457 -10.59 42.39 -4.40
N ASP A 458 -11.71 41.73 -4.73
CA ASP A 458 -13.03 42.35 -4.81
C ASP A 458 -13.91 41.88 -3.65
N LEU A 459 -14.03 42.69 -2.62
CA LEU A 459 -14.81 42.45 -1.40
C LEU A 459 -16.16 43.22 -1.40
N ARG A 460 -16.63 43.71 -2.54
CA ARG A 460 -17.87 44.49 -2.61
C ARG A 460 -19.05 43.70 -2.05
N GLY A 461 -19.76 44.29 -1.06
CA GLY A 461 -20.88 43.65 -0.40
C GLY A 461 -20.52 42.48 0.51
N ALA A 462 -19.23 42.16 0.73
CA ALA A 462 -18.82 41.14 1.67
C ALA A 462 -19.11 41.52 3.12
N ASN A 463 -19.35 40.56 4.00
CA ASN A 463 -19.57 40.80 5.44
C ASN A 463 -18.33 40.38 6.24
N LEU A 464 -17.60 41.36 6.78
CA LEU A 464 -16.43 41.16 7.66
C LEU A 464 -16.75 41.47 9.13
N GLU A 465 -18.01 41.50 9.52
CA GLU A 465 -18.42 41.82 10.89
C GLU A 465 -17.71 40.87 11.89
N PHE A 466 -17.08 41.46 12.92
CA PHE A 466 -16.27 40.76 13.91
C PHE A 466 -15.04 40.01 13.36
N ALA A 467 -14.62 40.22 12.11
CA ALA A 467 -13.41 39.63 11.59
C ALA A 467 -12.14 40.24 12.20
N ASP A 468 -11.10 39.41 12.39
CA ASP A 468 -9.78 39.86 12.89
C ASP A 468 -8.92 40.31 11.69
N LEU A 469 -8.78 41.63 11.54
CA LEU A 469 -8.09 42.27 10.41
C LEU A 469 -6.67 42.74 10.76
N ASP A 470 -6.03 42.22 11.81
CA ASP A 470 -4.71 42.66 12.20
C ASP A 470 -3.67 42.39 11.08
N GLY A 471 -2.86 43.41 10.77
CA GLY A 471 -1.82 43.30 9.73
C GLY A 471 -2.32 43.22 8.30
N ILE A 472 -3.56 43.63 8.00
CA ILE A 472 -4.10 43.68 6.63
C ILE A 472 -3.83 44.99 5.96
N ASP A 473 -3.36 44.92 4.73
CA ASP A 473 -3.30 46.04 3.77
C ASP A 473 -4.44 45.90 2.74
N PHE A 474 -5.38 46.86 2.77
CA PHE A 474 -6.48 46.95 1.80
C PHE A 474 -6.13 47.84 0.58
N SER A 475 -4.87 48.16 0.34
CA SER A 475 -4.46 48.91 -0.83
C SER A 475 -4.92 48.19 -2.12
N ASN A 476 -5.56 48.91 -3.02
CA ASN A 476 -6.14 48.39 -4.26
C ASN A 476 -7.26 47.34 -4.07
N THR A 477 -7.83 47.20 -2.88
CA THR A 477 -8.97 46.31 -2.60
C THR A 477 -10.29 47.08 -2.86
N LYS A 478 -11.27 46.41 -3.51
CA LYS A 478 -12.60 46.99 -3.75
C LYS A 478 -13.52 46.66 -2.57
N LEU A 479 -13.90 47.67 -1.77
CA LEU A 479 -14.65 47.50 -0.52
C LEU A 479 -16.07 48.05 -0.57
N LYS A 480 -16.54 48.64 -1.64
CA LYS A 480 -17.83 49.29 -1.72
C LYS A 480 -18.97 48.42 -1.24
N GLY A 481 -19.70 48.84 -0.23
CA GLY A 481 -20.81 48.12 0.36
C GLY A 481 -20.40 46.98 1.30
N ALA A 482 -19.10 46.77 1.54
CA ALA A 482 -18.64 45.77 2.52
C ALA A 482 -19.00 46.21 3.97
N ILE A 483 -19.43 45.26 4.79
CA ILE A 483 -19.66 45.47 6.22
C ILE A 483 -18.35 45.24 6.96
N MET A 484 -17.78 46.27 7.55
CA MET A 484 -16.51 46.22 8.28
C MET A 484 -16.67 45.60 9.68
N PRO A 485 -15.61 45.21 10.40
CA PRO A 485 -15.71 44.52 11.68
C PRO A 485 -16.56 45.18 12.73
N GLY A 486 -16.68 46.51 12.74
CA GLY A 486 -17.52 47.26 13.63
C GLY A 486 -18.97 47.45 13.14
N GLY A 487 -19.43 46.70 12.15
CA GLY A 487 -20.78 46.77 11.59
C GLY A 487 -21.04 47.94 10.64
N LYS A 488 -20.06 48.81 10.41
CA LYS A 488 -20.20 49.95 9.45
C LYS A 488 -20.04 49.50 8.02
N ILE A 489 -20.90 50.00 7.14
CA ILE A 489 -20.80 49.77 5.68
C ILE A 489 -19.73 50.68 5.10
N HIS A 490 -18.81 50.10 4.31
CA HIS A 490 -17.81 50.88 3.56
C HIS A 490 -18.47 51.60 2.37
N PRO A 491 -18.26 52.89 2.20
CA PRO A 491 -18.91 53.69 1.15
C PRO A 491 -18.63 53.25 -0.26
#